data_18c312e15ea9323595d420bf288457d3
#
_entry.id   18c312e15ea9323595d420bf288457d3
#
_cell.length_a   1.000
_cell.length_b   1.000
_cell.length_c   1.000
_cell.angle_alpha   90.00
_cell.angle_beta   90.00
_cell.angle_gamma   90.00
#
_symmetry.space_group_name_H-M   'P 1'
#
loop_
_entity.id
_entity.type
_entity.pdbx_description
1 polymer ?
#
loop_
_entity_poly.entity_id
_entity_poly.type
_entity_poly.pdbx_seq_one_letter_code
_entity_poly.pdbx_strand_id
1 'polypeptide(L)'
;MKDEEGELVSTQGSVDGGTFKFQAAHFEWLLRLGDKIGLGFDDMGKRRHGTDSTLFFCDELQRLYGSDHYQKSQASSYAVENWAAAGFWDQLVSGFETYNQAHNTRLPISFFTWHAKIEAQHAAHTQEELEELYFSTEIHEDEFITYGNEMLDGVAAFWNGLEKDRQAS
;
A
#
# COMPACT_ATOMS: atom_id res chain seq x y z
N MET A 1 13.59 13.99 8.56
CA MET A 1 12.89 14.99 7.74
C MET A 1 11.59 15.31 8.47
N LYS A 2 11.14 16.56 8.47
CA LYS A 2 9.83 16.92 9.03
C LYS A 2 8.83 16.99 7.88
N ASP A 3 7.58 16.51 8.11
CA ASP A 3 6.50 16.74 7.17
C ASP A 3 6.08 18.23 7.12
N GLU A 4 5.13 18.54 6.26
CA GLU A 4 4.63 19.92 6.10
C GLU A 4 3.90 20.46 7.34
N GLU A 5 3.56 19.57 8.30
CA GLU A 5 2.96 19.92 9.59
C GLU A 5 4.02 20.03 10.70
N GLY A 6 5.33 19.85 10.38
CA GLY A 6 6.45 19.99 11.30
C GLY A 6 6.73 18.73 12.13
N GLU A 7 6.10 17.61 11.84
CA GLU A 7 6.34 16.33 12.50
C GLU A 7 7.57 15.62 11.92
N LEU A 8 8.30 14.90 12.78
CA LEU A 8 9.45 14.10 12.37
C LEU A 8 8.97 12.83 11.64
N VAL A 9 9.14 12.81 10.33
CA VAL A 9 8.89 11.61 9.53
C VAL A 9 10.13 10.72 9.62
N SER A 10 9.96 9.47 10.05
CA SER A 10 11.03 8.48 9.95
C SER A 10 11.33 8.22 8.47
N THR A 11 12.57 8.43 8.07
CA THR A 11 13.05 8.17 6.70
C THR A 11 13.45 6.71 6.49
N GLN A 12 13.38 5.90 7.55
CA GLN A 12 13.69 4.48 7.50
C GLN A 12 12.45 3.72 7.96
N GLY A 13 11.85 2.97 7.07
CA GLY A 13 10.75 2.04 7.36
C GLY A 13 11.16 0.83 8.22
N SER A 14 12.40 0.83 8.70
CA SER A 14 12.97 -0.20 9.56
C SER A 14 12.86 0.19 11.02
N VAL A 15 12.43 -0.76 11.84
CA VAL A 15 12.40 -0.68 13.32
C VAL A 15 13.78 -0.90 13.94
N ASP A 16 14.80 -1.24 13.15
CA ASP A 16 16.15 -1.51 13.63
C ASP A 16 16.81 -0.25 14.19
N GLY A 17 16.86 -0.17 15.52
CA GLY A 17 17.51 0.91 16.26
C GLY A 17 16.71 2.21 16.39
N GLY A 18 15.50 2.26 15.85
CA GLY A 18 14.62 3.44 15.93
C GLY A 18 13.73 3.47 17.15
N THR A 19 13.51 4.65 17.72
CA THR A 19 12.45 4.85 18.71
C THR A 19 11.10 4.87 17.98
N PHE A 20 10.20 3.93 18.33
CA PHE A 20 8.83 3.94 17.80
C PHE A 20 8.13 5.25 18.16
N LYS A 21 7.65 5.96 17.17
CA LYS A 21 6.86 7.18 17.34
C LYS A 21 5.44 6.88 16.86
N PHE A 22 4.51 6.79 17.79
CA PHE A 22 3.10 6.52 17.51
C PHE A 22 2.53 7.46 16.44
N GLN A 23 2.88 8.75 16.50
CA GLN A 23 2.42 9.76 15.55
C GLN A 23 2.95 9.58 14.11
N ALA A 24 3.97 8.76 13.93
CA ALA A 24 4.51 8.40 12.61
C ALA A 24 4.02 7.02 12.13
N ALA A 25 3.09 6.38 12.85
CA ALA A 25 2.50 5.13 12.40
C ALA A 25 1.57 5.37 11.20
N HIS A 26 1.71 4.60 10.16
CA HIS A 26 0.94 4.75 8.92
C HIS A 26 -0.57 4.75 9.15
N PHE A 27 -1.04 3.89 10.05
CA PHE A 27 -2.46 3.83 10.39
C PHE A 27 -2.97 5.12 11.06
N GLU A 28 -2.14 5.80 11.85
CA GLU A 28 -2.49 7.10 12.44
C GLU A 28 -2.69 8.18 11.38
N TRP A 29 -1.88 8.17 10.33
CA TRP A 29 -2.07 9.11 9.21
C TRP A 29 -3.39 8.86 8.48
N LEU A 30 -3.74 7.60 8.28
CA LEU A 30 -5.04 7.23 7.70
C LEU A 30 -6.21 7.60 8.61
N LEU A 31 -6.07 7.43 9.94
CA LEU A 31 -7.10 7.86 10.90
C LEU A 31 -7.32 9.38 10.87
N ARG A 32 -6.26 10.17 10.74
CA ARG A 32 -6.37 11.63 10.61
C ARG A 32 -7.09 12.03 9.33
N LEU A 33 -6.84 11.34 8.23
CA LEU A 33 -7.59 11.53 6.99
C LEU A 33 -9.06 11.15 7.18
N GLY A 34 -9.32 9.98 7.77
CA GLY A 34 -10.67 9.51 8.08
C GLY A 34 -11.47 10.51 8.92
N ASP A 35 -10.87 11.04 9.98
CA ASP A 35 -11.49 12.06 10.84
C ASP A 35 -11.97 13.30 10.04
N LYS A 36 -11.17 13.75 9.06
CA LYS A 36 -11.55 14.89 8.22
C LYS A 36 -12.74 14.63 7.29
N ILE A 37 -13.05 13.39 7.03
CA ILE A 37 -14.21 12.97 6.23
C ILE A 37 -15.31 12.30 7.07
N GLY A 38 -15.20 12.40 8.41
CA GLY A 38 -16.21 11.93 9.35
C GLY A 38 -16.14 10.43 9.67
N LEU A 39 -15.00 9.78 9.42
CA LEU A 39 -14.77 8.37 9.76
C LEU A 39 -13.89 8.25 11.01
N GLY A 40 -14.38 7.51 12.01
CA GLY A 40 -13.64 7.21 13.22
C GLY A 40 -12.88 5.88 13.17
N PHE A 41 -12.19 5.55 14.24
CA PHE A 41 -11.43 4.30 14.37
C PHE A 41 -12.29 3.04 14.10
N ASP A 42 -13.55 3.04 14.54
CA ASP A 42 -14.46 1.90 14.37
C ASP A 42 -14.99 1.74 12.94
N ASP A 43 -14.84 2.77 12.12
CA ASP A 43 -15.27 2.78 10.73
C ASP A 43 -14.16 2.34 9.76
N MET A 44 -12.90 2.33 10.21
CA MET A 44 -11.74 2.07 9.37
C MET A 44 -11.08 0.73 9.69
N GLY A 45 -10.62 0.02 8.64
CA GLY A 45 -9.86 -1.22 8.77
C GLY A 45 -10.66 -2.39 9.38
N LYS A 46 -11.97 -2.37 9.34
CA LYS A 46 -12.85 -3.43 9.86
C LYS A 46 -13.50 -4.20 8.72
N ARG A 47 -13.34 -5.50 8.71
CA ARG A 47 -13.92 -6.37 7.66
C ARG A 47 -15.42 -6.16 7.45
N ARG A 48 -16.19 -5.83 8.50
CA ARG A 48 -17.63 -5.59 8.43
C ARG A 48 -18.04 -4.44 7.50
N HIS A 49 -17.11 -3.56 7.14
CA HIS A 49 -17.33 -2.43 6.25
C HIS A 49 -16.79 -2.66 4.84
N GLY A 50 -16.07 -3.78 4.62
CA GLY A 50 -15.53 -4.11 3.31
C GLY A 50 -16.60 -4.54 2.32
N THR A 51 -16.51 -4.03 1.08
CA THR A 51 -17.24 -4.59 -0.06
C THR A 51 -16.66 -5.94 -0.46
N ASP A 52 -17.36 -6.70 -1.30
CA ASP A 52 -16.87 -8.00 -1.77
C ASP A 52 -15.50 -7.89 -2.43
N SER A 53 -15.26 -6.84 -3.22
CA SER A 53 -13.98 -6.62 -3.89
C SER A 53 -12.86 -6.24 -2.91
N THR A 54 -13.17 -5.43 -1.90
CA THR A 54 -12.21 -5.08 -0.84
C THR A 54 -11.84 -6.31 -0.01
N LEU A 55 -12.83 -7.11 0.38
CA LEU A 55 -12.61 -8.33 1.15
C LEU A 55 -11.83 -9.38 0.36
N PHE A 56 -12.15 -9.54 -0.93
CA PHE A 56 -11.40 -10.41 -1.82
C PHE A 56 -9.92 -10.02 -1.85
N PHE A 57 -9.60 -8.74 -2.05
CA PHE A 57 -8.20 -8.28 -2.05
C PHE A 57 -7.51 -8.49 -0.69
N CYS A 58 -8.20 -8.22 0.42
CA CYS A 58 -7.64 -8.49 1.76
C CYS A 58 -7.34 -9.99 1.97
N ASP A 59 -8.20 -10.87 1.47
CA ASP A 59 -8.02 -12.31 1.59
C ASP A 59 -6.88 -12.81 0.67
N GLU A 60 -6.73 -12.24 -0.52
CA GLU A 60 -5.60 -12.51 -1.42
C GLU A 60 -4.27 -12.02 -0.83
N LEU A 61 -4.22 -10.83 -0.23
CA LEU A 61 -3.05 -10.35 0.50
C LEU A 61 -2.64 -11.33 1.61
N GLN A 62 -3.60 -11.80 2.40
CA GLN A 62 -3.30 -12.77 3.46
C GLN A 62 -2.84 -14.12 2.90
N ARG A 63 -3.48 -14.60 1.83
CA ARG A 63 -3.17 -15.89 1.20
C ARG A 63 -1.80 -15.91 0.53
N LEU A 64 -1.44 -14.81 -0.11
CA LEU A 64 -0.23 -14.68 -0.92
C LEU A 64 0.94 -14.15 -0.09
N TYR A 65 0.81 -12.96 0.44
CA TYR A 65 1.86 -12.28 1.22
C TYR A 65 2.15 -12.98 2.54
N GLY A 66 1.10 -13.44 3.23
CA GLY A 66 1.18 -14.17 4.50
C GLY A 66 1.46 -15.68 4.36
N SER A 67 1.90 -16.14 3.17
CA SER A 67 2.19 -17.55 2.94
C SER A 67 3.51 -17.98 3.57
N ASP A 68 3.53 -19.17 4.19
CA ASP A 68 4.78 -19.82 4.62
C ASP A 68 5.63 -20.31 3.43
N HIS A 69 5.08 -20.35 2.23
CA HIS A 69 5.80 -20.68 1.01
C HIS A 69 6.57 -19.46 0.53
N TYR A 70 7.88 -19.45 0.78
CA TYR A 70 8.74 -18.29 0.56
C TYR A 70 8.62 -17.68 -0.84
N GLN A 71 8.73 -18.51 -1.88
CA GLN A 71 8.62 -18.04 -3.27
C GLN A 71 7.27 -17.37 -3.57
N LYS A 72 6.19 -17.85 -2.97
CA LYS A 72 4.85 -17.27 -3.12
C LYS A 72 4.74 -15.89 -2.48
N SER A 73 5.26 -15.73 -1.26
CA SER A 73 5.26 -14.42 -0.59
C SER A 73 6.17 -13.44 -1.31
N GLN A 74 7.34 -13.87 -1.77
CA GLN A 74 8.28 -13.05 -2.53
C GLN A 74 7.70 -12.60 -3.89
N ALA A 75 7.08 -13.50 -4.65
CA ALA A 75 6.43 -13.14 -5.90
C ALA A 75 5.34 -12.08 -5.72
N SER A 76 4.56 -12.22 -4.65
CA SER A 76 3.48 -11.29 -4.32
C SER A 76 4.01 -9.94 -3.88
N SER A 77 5.06 -9.92 -3.05
CA SER A 77 5.76 -8.70 -2.64
C SER A 77 6.34 -7.98 -3.85
N TYR A 78 7.12 -8.69 -4.67
CA TYR A 78 7.73 -8.13 -5.86
C TYR A 78 6.69 -7.50 -6.80
N ALA A 79 5.58 -8.19 -7.04
CA ALA A 79 4.55 -7.73 -7.95
C ALA A 79 3.87 -6.43 -7.45
N VAL A 80 3.46 -6.37 -6.19
CA VAL A 80 2.73 -5.22 -5.66
C VAL A 80 3.63 -4.00 -5.46
N GLU A 81 4.87 -4.19 -4.99
CA GLU A 81 5.80 -3.07 -4.77
C GLU A 81 6.24 -2.44 -6.10
N ASN A 82 6.54 -3.26 -7.12
CA ASN A 82 6.89 -2.75 -8.44
C ASN A 82 5.70 -2.11 -9.17
N TRP A 83 4.48 -2.64 -9.01
CA TRP A 83 3.27 -2.01 -9.51
C TRP A 83 3.06 -0.63 -8.84
N ALA A 84 3.21 -0.56 -7.53
CA ALA A 84 3.04 0.68 -6.78
C ALA A 84 4.10 1.74 -7.17
N ALA A 85 5.35 1.32 -7.38
CA ALA A 85 6.44 2.19 -7.84
C ALA A 85 6.28 2.70 -9.28
N ALA A 86 5.42 2.08 -10.08
CA ALA A 86 5.15 2.49 -11.47
C ALA A 86 4.28 3.76 -11.59
N GLY A 87 4.23 4.60 -10.56
CA GLY A 87 3.54 5.90 -10.57
C GLY A 87 2.15 5.89 -9.93
N PHE A 88 1.75 4.80 -9.29
CA PHE A 88 0.46 4.70 -8.61
C PHE A 88 0.30 5.75 -7.49
N TRP A 89 1.28 5.89 -6.62
CA TRP A 89 1.23 6.86 -5.52
C TRP A 89 1.19 8.30 -6.01
N ASP A 90 1.93 8.63 -7.07
CA ASP A 90 1.91 9.98 -7.66
C ASP A 90 0.53 10.32 -8.23
N GLN A 91 -0.16 9.35 -8.83
CA GLN A 91 -1.53 9.54 -9.31
C GLN A 91 -2.51 9.78 -8.15
N LEU A 92 -2.40 9.05 -7.05
CA LEU A 92 -3.23 9.27 -5.86
C LEU A 92 -2.98 10.64 -5.24
N VAL A 93 -1.73 11.03 -5.05
CA VAL A 93 -1.36 12.34 -4.51
C VAL A 93 -1.93 13.45 -5.37
N SER A 94 -1.72 13.40 -6.68
CA SER A 94 -2.28 14.37 -7.63
C SER A 94 -3.82 14.44 -7.58
N GLY A 95 -4.48 13.29 -7.42
CA GLY A 95 -5.93 13.22 -7.26
C GLY A 95 -6.41 13.91 -5.99
N PHE A 96 -5.78 13.66 -4.84
CA PHE A 96 -6.10 14.31 -3.57
C PHE A 96 -5.82 15.82 -3.58
N GLU A 97 -4.72 16.25 -4.19
CA GLU A 97 -4.39 17.67 -4.36
C GLU A 97 -5.46 18.39 -5.21
N THR A 98 -5.85 17.77 -6.32
CA THR A 98 -6.92 18.27 -7.19
C THR A 98 -8.24 18.37 -6.42
N TYR A 99 -8.59 17.36 -5.65
CA TYR A 99 -9.78 17.37 -4.80
C TYR A 99 -9.74 18.49 -3.76
N ASN A 100 -8.62 18.62 -3.05
CA ASN A 100 -8.43 19.67 -2.05
C ASN A 100 -8.61 21.06 -2.65
N GLN A 101 -8.07 21.31 -3.85
CA GLN A 101 -8.22 22.58 -4.56
C GLN A 101 -9.66 22.83 -5.01
N ALA A 102 -10.30 21.84 -5.64
CA ALA A 102 -11.64 21.96 -6.20
C ALA A 102 -12.71 22.19 -5.13
N HIS A 103 -12.53 21.58 -3.96
CA HIS A 103 -13.50 21.65 -2.84
C HIS A 103 -13.08 22.58 -1.70
N ASN A 104 -11.95 23.29 -1.84
CA ASN A 104 -11.36 24.13 -0.79
C ASN A 104 -11.23 23.38 0.55
N THR A 105 -10.81 22.13 0.49
CA THR A 105 -10.55 21.25 1.64
C THR A 105 -9.05 21.19 1.95
N ARG A 106 -8.70 20.65 3.12
CA ARG A 106 -7.32 20.39 3.55
C ARG A 106 -7.23 18.99 4.12
N LEU A 107 -7.51 17.98 3.26
CA LEU A 107 -7.34 16.60 3.66
C LEU A 107 -5.85 16.33 3.88
N PRO A 108 -5.46 15.76 5.04
CA PRO A 108 -4.06 15.39 5.30
C PRO A 108 -3.69 14.18 4.45
N ILE A 109 -2.76 14.36 3.52
CA ILE A 109 -2.33 13.33 2.56
C ILE A 109 -0.93 12.78 2.84
N SER A 110 -0.41 13.00 4.05
CA SER A 110 0.95 12.61 4.45
C SER A 110 1.26 11.12 4.21
N PHE A 111 0.28 10.23 4.41
CA PHE A 111 0.42 8.81 4.12
C PHE A 111 0.80 8.58 2.64
N PHE A 112 0.08 9.22 1.73
CA PHE A 112 0.28 9.03 0.29
C PHE A 112 1.55 9.72 -0.22
N THR A 113 1.82 10.94 0.23
CA THR A 113 3.04 11.68 -0.16
C THR A 113 4.30 11.03 0.37
N TRP A 114 4.24 10.37 1.51
CA TRP A 114 5.36 9.62 2.05
C TRP A 114 5.64 8.37 1.21
N HIS A 115 4.59 7.58 0.87
CA HIS A 115 4.75 6.41 0.01
C HIS A 115 5.27 6.79 -1.37
N ALA A 116 4.76 7.83 -2.00
CA ALA A 116 5.27 8.34 -3.27
C ALA A 116 6.80 8.62 -3.25
N LYS A 117 7.35 8.99 -2.08
CA LYS A 117 8.79 9.27 -1.94
C LYS A 117 9.65 8.03 -1.73
N ILE A 118 9.12 6.99 -1.10
CA ILE A 118 9.92 5.82 -0.70
C ILE A 118 9.70 4.59 -1.59
N GLU A 119 8.68 4.61 -2.41
CA GLU A 119 8.25 3.43 -3.17
C GLU A 119 9.33 2.90 -4.12
N ALA A 120 10.11 3.79 -4.74
CA ALA A 120 11.24 3.38 -5.55
C ALA A 120 12.30 2.60 -4.75
N GLN A 121 12.42 2.88 -3.44
CA GLN A 121 13.30 2.13 -2.54
C GLN A 121 12.72 0.76 -2.20
N HIS A 122 11.41 0.66 -2.00
CA HIS A 122 10.74 -0.62 -1.77
C HIS A 122 10.88 -1.54 -2.97
N ALA A 123 10.61 -1.03 -4.18
CA ALA A 123 10.79 -1.79 -5.41
C ALA A 123 12.26 -2.26 -5.60
N ALA A 124 13.24 -1.42 -5.28
CA ALA A 124 14.65 -1.80 -5.33
C ALA A 124 14.97 -2.93 -4.34
N HIS A 125 14.46 -2.89 -3.12
CA HIS A 125 14.66 -3.96 -2.13
C HIS A 125 14.05 -5.28 -2.60
N THR A 126 12.84 -5.28 -3.16
CA THR A 126 12.23 -6.51 -3.68
C THR A 126 12.99 -7.08 -4.88
N GLN A 127 13.63 -6.22 -5.67
CA GLN A 127 14.52 -6.65 -6.75
C GLN A 127 15.78 -7.33 -6.19
N GLU A 128 16.42 -6.75 -5.16
CA GLU A 128 17.58 -7.34 -4.49
C GLU A 128 17.23 -8.69 -3.86
N GLU A 129 16.09 -8.79 -3.18
CA GLU A 129 15.58 -10.04 -2.61
C GLU A 129 15.31 -11.10 -3.68
N LEU A 130 14.78 -10.71 -4.84
CA LEU A 130 14.58 -11.63 -5.96
C LEU A 130 15.91 -12.14 -6.52
N GLU A 131 16.91 -11.26 -6.66
CA GLU A 131 18.24 -11.65 -7.12
C GLU A 131 18.92 -12.64 -6.15
N GLU A 132 18.85 -12.36 -4.84
CA GLU A 132 19.35 -13.26 -3.81
C GLU A 132 18.66 -14.63 -3.86
N LEU A 133 17.34 -14.63 -3.99
CA LEU A 133 16.55 -15.86 -4.11
C LEU A 133 16.95 -16.65 -5.35
N TYR A 134 17.07 -15.98 -6.50
CA TYR A 134 17.39 -16.60 -7.79
C TYR A 134 18.75 -17.31 -7.79
N PHE A 135 19.74 -16.73 -7.11
CA PHE A 135 21.10 -17.30 -7.04
C PHE A 135 21.31 -18.27 -5.87
N SER A 136 20.45 -18.27 -4.86
CA SER A 136 20.61 -19.09 -3.65
C SER A 136 19.68 -20.31 -3.59
N THR A 137 18.60 -20.30 -4.33
CA THR A 137 17.53 -21.31 -4.26
C THR A 137 17.03 -21.65 -5.67
N GLU A 138 16.48 -22.84 -5.84
CA GLU A 138 15.76 -23.18 -7.07
C GLU A 138 14.44 -22.39 -7.12
N ILE A 139 14.30 -21.53 -8.14
CA ILE A 139 13.07 -20.81 -8.42
C ILE A 139 12.29 -21.55 -9.49
N HIS A 140 11.00 -21.77 -9.23
CA HIS A 140 10.03 -22.20 -10.22
C HIS A 140 9.42 -20.95 -10.87
N GLU A 141 10.01 -20.50 -11.98
CA GLU A 141 9.66 -19.23 -12.64
C GLU A 141 8.17 -19.14 -12.97
N ASP A 142 7.57 -20.21 -13.50
CA ASP A 142 6.14 -20.24 -13.85
C ASP A 142 5.25 -20.03 -12.61
N GLU A 143 5.61 -20.61 -11.46
CA GLU A 143 4.89 -20.43 -10.20
C GLU A 143 5.08 -19.01 -9.68
N PHE A 144 6.31 -18.48 -9.75
CA PHE A 144 6.60 -17.11 -9.33
C PHE A 144 5.75 -16.09 -10.11
N ILE A 145 5.72 -16.22 -11.44
CA ILE A 145 4.89 -15.38 -12.31
C ILE A 145 3.40 -15.54 -12.00
N THR A 146 2.95 -16.78 -11.76
CA THR A 146 1.56 -17.05 -11.41
C THR A 146 1.14 -16.34 -10.13
N TYR A 147 1.91 -16.46 -9.04
CA TYR A 147 1.60 -15.81 -7.78
C TYR A 147 1.67 -14.27 -7.85
N GLY A 148 2.62 -13.74 -8.61
CA GLY A 148 2.69 -12.31 -8.89
C GLY A 148 1.44 -11.80 -9.61
N ASN A 149 0.98 -12.52 -10.63
CA ASN A 149 -0.23 -12.18 -11.37
C ASN A 149 -1.49 -12.30 -10.49
N GLU A 150 -1.62 -13.33 -9.66
CA GLU A 150 -2.73 -13.45 -8.71
C GLU A 150 -2.79 -12.25 -7.75
N MET A 151 -1.64 -11.75 -7.29
CA MET A 151 -1.60 -10.54 -6.47
C MET A 151 -2.10 -9.31 -7.24
N LEU A 152 -1.67 -9.13 -8.49
CA LEU A 152 -2.11 -8.02 -9.33
C LEU A 152 -3.60 -8.12 -9.69
N ASP A 153 -4.14 -9.33 -9.85
CA ASP A 153 -5.57 -9.55 -10.02
C ASP A 153 -6.37 -9.09 -8.79
N GLY A 154 -5.84 -9.32 -7.59
CA GLY A 154 -6.40 -8.80 -6.34
C GLY A 154 -6.42 -7.27 -6.31
N VAL A 155 -5.31 -6.62 -6.68
CA VAL A 155 -5.23 -5.16 -6.83
C VAL A 155 -6.26 -4.64 -7.84
N ALA A 156 -6.33 -5.28 -9.01
CA ALA A 156 -7.27 -4.90 -10.06
C ALA A 156 -8.74 -5.05 -9.61
N ALA A 157 -9.06 -6.14 -8.90
CA ALA A 157 -10.40 -6.37 -8.36
C ALA A 157 -10.81 -5.28 -7.37
N PHE A 158 -9.89 -4.87 -6.48
CA PHE A 158 -10.13 -3.78 -5.52
C PHE A 158 -10.45 -2.46 -6.23
N TRP A 159 -9.61 -2.01 -7.15
CA TRP A 159 -9.79 -0.73 -7.84
C TRP A 159 -11.02 -0.73 -8.77
N ASN A 160 -11.28 -1.83 -9.46
CA ASN A 160 -12.49 -1.99 -10.27
C ASN A 160 -13.76 -1.95 -9.40
N GLY A 161 -13.70 -2.52 -8.19
CA GLY A 161 -14.80 -2.43 -7.22
C GLY A 161 -15.09 -1.00 -6.79
N LEU A 162 -14.06 -0.24 -6.42
CA LEU A 162 -14.21 1.18 -6.05
C LEU A 162 -14.79 2.01 -7.20
N GLU A 163 -14.32 1.78 -8.43
CA GLU A 163 -14.85 2.49 -9.60
C GLU A 163 -16.32 2.15 -9.85
N LYS A 164 -16.72 0.89 -9.70
CA LYS A 164 -18.11 0.47 -9.80
C LYS A 164 -19.00 1.15 -8.75
N ASP A 165 -18.52 1.24 -7.50
CA ASP A 165 -19.26 1.90 -6.42
C ASP A 165 -19.38 3.40 -6.67
N ARG A 166 -18.32 4.04 -7.19
CA ARG A 166 -18.33 5.45 -7.59
C ARG A 166 -19.35 5.73 -8.69
N GLN A 167 -19.51 4.83 -9.66
CA GLN A 167 -20.48 4.99 -10.75
C GLN A 167 -21.93 4.78 -10.30
N ALA A 168 -22.13 4.05 -9.20
CA ALA A 168 -23.45 3.76 -8.65
C ALA A 168 -23.96 4.84 -7.66
N SER A 169 -23.09 5.76 -7.23
CA SER A 169 -23.38 6.85 -6.27
C SER A 169 -23.82 8.11 -6.99
#